data_eb7321dea64b232a454b57add3b5b315
#
_entry.id   eb7321dea64b232a454b57add3b5b315
#
_cell.length_a   1.000
_cell.length_b   1.000
_cell.length_c   1.000
_cell.angle_alpha   90.00
_cell.angle_beta   90.00
_cell.angle_gamma   90.00
#
_symmetry.space_group_name_H-M   'P 1'
#
loop_
_entity.id
_entity.type
_entity.pdbx_description
1 polymer ?
#
loop_
_entity_poly.entity_id
_entity_poly.type
_entity_poly.pdbx_seq_one_letter_code
_entity_poly.pdbx_strand_id
1 'polypeptide(L)'
;TLVRHGEASPALDGNDDKRPLTVRGQLQAVETARFVQQQVQPDVFVVSPLLRAQQTLAGIQQNFKDLDIPVLICDKIKPEDDAKFAIDWLSQLPYERIVVVCHMNVIAHIAEQLTGEYFNPFALAEARIYEQAVIANGLSTQKKAFVPAV
;
A
#
# COMPACT_ATOMS: atom_id res chain seq x y z
N THR A 1 -2.92 -4.18 5.89
CA THR A 1 -3.63 -3.55 4.77
C THR A 1 -2.63 -3.22 3.66
N LEU A 2 -2.94 -3.62 2.43
CA LEU A 2 -2.15 -3.31 1.25
C LEU A 2 -2.89 -2.28 0.40
N VAL A 3 -2.20 -1.22 -0.03
CA VAL A 3 -2.77 -0.14 -0.84
C VAL A 3 -1.87 0.10 -2.05
N ARG A 4 -2.43 -0.01 -3.26
CA ARG A 4 -1.75 0.42 -4.49
C ARG A 4 -1.82 1.94 -4.61
N HIS A 5 -0.74 2.58 -5.09
CA HIS A 5 -0.77 4.02 -5.34
C HIS A 5 -1.88 4.44 -6.33
N GLY A 6 -2.26 5.71 -6.28
CA GLY A 6 -3.23 6.31 -7.19
C GLY A 6 -2.68 6.55 -8.59
N GLU A 7 -3.52 7.04 -9.50
CA GLU A 7 -3.12 7.35 -10.88
C GLU A 7 -1.94 8.31 -10.89
N ALA A 8 -0.91 7.97 -11.68
CA ALA A 8 0.30 8.77 -11.80
C ALA A 8 0.52 9.22 -13.24
N SER A 9 1.06 10.43 -13.40
CA SER A 9 1.45 10.97 -14.69
C SER A 9 2.89 10.57 -15.02
N PRO A 10 3.32 10.69 -16.30
CA PRO A 10 4.74 10.56 -16.63
C PRO A 10 5.57 11.62 -15.91
N ALA A 11 6.82 11.28 -15.57
CA ALA A 11 7.75 12.26 -15.03
C ALA A 11 8.24 13.21 -16.16
N LEU A 12 8.46 14.48 -15.81
CA LEU A 12 8.91 15.49 -16.79
C LEU A 12 10.29 15.13 -17.37
N ASP A 13 11.15 14.52 -16.57
CA ASP A 13 12.50 14.11 -16.97
C ASP A 13 12.60 12.63 -17.41
N GLY A 14 11.47 11.94 -17.49
CA GLY A 14 11.42 10.52 -17.84
C GLY A 14 11.83 9.57 -16.72
N ASN A 15 12.11 10.06 -15.51
CA ASN A 15 12.49 9.23 -14.39
C ASN A 15 11.24 8.62 -13.73
N ASP A 16 11.07 7.30 -13.85
CA ASP A 16 9.91 6.60 -13.30
C ASP A 16 9.72 6.82 -11.81
N ASP A 17 10.80 6.92 -11.04
CA ASP A 17 10.77 7.11 -9.59
C ASP A 17 10.14 8.45 -9.19
N LYS A 18 10.14 9.42 -10.08
CA LYS A 18 9.65 10.79 -9.85
C LYS A 18 8.30 11.07 -10.49
N ARG A 19 7.59 10.06 -10.96
CA ARG A 19 6.24 10.23 -11.50
C ARG A 19 5.28 10.67 -10.40
N PRO A 20 4.66 11.87 -10.52
CA PRO A 20 3.72 12.33 -9.50
C PRO A 20 2.32 11.78 -9.73
N LEU A 21 1.47 11.84 -8.71
CA LEU A 21 0.04 11.60 -8.89
C LEU A 21 -0.57 12.66 -9.79
N THR A 22 -1.54 12.25 -10.59
CA THR A 22 -2.45 13.19 -11.26
C THR A 22 -3.44 13.75 -10.25
N VAL A 23 -4.23 14.77 -10.65
CA VAL A 23 -5.35 15.26 -9.83
C VAL A 23 -6.30 14.12 -9.50
N ARG A 24 -6.61 13.26 -10.49
CA ARG A 24 -7.44 12.07 -10.27
C ARG A 24 -6.82 11.13 -9.24
N GLY A 25 -5.51 10.90 -9.31
CA GLY A 25 -4.79 10.08 -8.34
C GLY A 25 -4.87 10.64 -6.93
N GLN A 26 -4.82 11.97 -6.78
CA GLN A 26 -4.99 12.63 -5.49
C GLN A 26 -6.41 12.42 -4.95
N LEU A 27 -7.43 12.52 -5.79
CA LEU A 27 -8.82 12.26 -5.41
C LEU A 27 -9.03 10.80 -5.02
N GLN A 28 -8.39 9.87 -5.73
CA GLN A 28 -8.42 8.45 -5.37
C GLN A 28 -7.83 8.23 -3.98
N ALA A 29 -6.71 8.88 -3.67
CA ALA A 29 -6.10 8.77 -2.34
C ALA A 29 -7.02 9.31 -1.25
N VAL A 30 -7.77 10.37 -1.50
CA VAL A 30 -8.75 10.93 -0.54
C VAL A 30 -9.85 9.91 -0.25
N GLU A 31 -10.39 9.23 -1.27
CA GLU A 31 -11.42 8.21 -1.06
C GLU A 31 -10.88 7.01 -0.28
N THR A 32 -9.69 6.55 -0.64
CA THR A 32 -9.03 5.43 0.06
C THR A 32 -8.73 5.79 1.50
N ALA A 33 -8.36 7.05 1.78
CA ALA A 33 -8.11 7.53 3.13
C ALA A 33 -9.34 7.37 4.03
N ARG A 34 -10.54 7.65 3.51
CA ARG A 34 -11.79 7.47 4.26
C ARG A 34 -12.03 6.01 4.60
N PHE A 35 -11.82 5.13 3.64
CA PHE A 35 -11.96 3.70 3.87
C PHE A 35 -10.99 3.21 4.94
N VAL A 36 -9.71 3.57 4.84
CA VAL A 36 -8.70 3.17 5.82
C VAL A 36 -9.04 3.72 7.20
N GLN A 37 -9.45 4.98 7.30
CA GLN A 37 -9.83 5.60 8.57
C GLN A 37 -11.02 4.87 9.23
N GLN A 38 -12.00 4.43 8.45
CA GLN A 38 -13.18 3.75 8.95
C GLN A 38 -12.91 2.30 9.37
N GLN A 39 -11.94 1.64 8.74
CA GLN A 39 -11.75 0.20 8.87
C GLN A 39 -10.50 -0.20 9.63
N VAL A 40 -9.51 0.68 9.75
CA VAL A 40 -8.19 0.34 10.29
C VAL A 40 -7.74 1.39 11.29
N GLN A 41 -7.07 0.94 12.35
CA GLN A 41 -6.33 1.81 13.27
C GLN A 41 -4.85 1.53 13.09
N PRO A 42 -4.15 2.18 12.14
CA PRO A 42 -2.77 1.84 11.83
C PRO A 42 -1.82 2.10 13.00
N ASP A 43 -0.90 1.17 13.24
CA ASP A 43 0.21 1.36 14.17
C ASP A 43 1.44 1.92 13.43
N VAL A 44 1.51 1.68 12.12
CA VAL A 44 2.61 2.11 11.27
C VAL A 44 2.16 2.20 9.83
N PHE A 45 2.72 3.16 9.09
CA PHE A 45 2.64 3.22 7.64
C PHE A 45 3.98 2.76 7.06
N VAL A 46 3.91 1.90 6.05
CA VAL A 46 5.08 1.46 5.28
C VAL A 46 4.88 1.91 3.84
N VAL A 47 5.89 2.52 3.25
CA VAL A 47 5.75 3.12 1.92
C VAL A 47 6.99 2.87 1.06
N SER A 48 6.75 2.68 -0.24
CA SER A 48 7.81 2.63 -1.24
C SER A 48 8.54 3.98 -1.34
N PRO A 49 9.83 4.00 -1.72
CA PRO A 49 10.55 5.25 -1.93
C PRO A 49 10.09 6.05 -3.16
N LEU A 50 9.26 5.49 -4.04
CA LEU A 50 8.82 6.17 -5.26
C LEU A 50 7.78 7.26 -4.96
N LEU A 51 7.86 8.39 -5.68
CA LEU A 51 7.06 9.57 -5.40
C LEU A 51 5.56 9.30 -5.40
N ARG A 52 5.03 8.56 -6.39
CA ARG A 52 3.60 8.28 -6.48
C ARG A 52 3.05 7.52 -5.27
N ALA A 53 3.84 6.63 -4.68
CA ALA A 53 3.45 5.94 -3.46
C ALA A 53 3.48 6.88 -2.26
N GLN A 54 4.49 7.73 -2.16
CA GLN A 54 4.61 8.69 -1.07
C GLN A 54 3.49 9.73 -1.11
N GLN A 55 3.10 10.19 -2.28
CA GLN A 55 1.98 11.12 -2.43
C GLN A 55 0.64 10.47 -2.11
N THR A 56 0.45 9.20 -2.46
CA THR A 56 -0.74 8.45 -2.06
C THR A 56 -0.81 8.34 -0.54
N LEU A 57 0.30 7.99 0.10
CA LEU A 57 0.35 7.93 1.56
C LEU A 57 0.06 9.30 2.19
N ALA A 58 0.63 10.37 1.65
CA ALA A 58 0.38 11.73 2.16
C ALA A 58 -1.13 12.05 2.16
N GLY A 59 -1.84 11.65 1.10
CA GLY A 59 -3.30 11.78 1.04
C GLY A 59 -4.02 10.98 2.12
N ILE A 60 -3.56 9.77 2.39
CA ILE A 60 -4.12 8.92 3.45
C ILE A 60 -3.84 9.52 4.83
N GLN A 61 -2.63 10.01 5.04
CA GLN A 61 -2.21 10.58 6.33
C GLN A 61 -3.04 11.79 6.76
N GLN A 62 -3.66 12.50 5.83
CA GLN A 62 -4.52 13.65 6.18
C GLN A 62 -5.64 13.27 7.16
N ASN A 63 -6.14 12.05 7.08
CA ASN A 63 -7.19 11.57 7.99
C ASN A 63 -6.64 11.06 9.33
N PHE A 64 -5.33 11.05 9.50
CA PHE A 64 -4.64 10.58 10.71
C PHE A 64 -3.69 11.63 11.29
N LYS A 65 -3.77 12.89 10.84
CA LYS A 65 -2.83 13.95 11.20
C LYS A 65 -2.78 14.28 12.69
N ASP A 66 -3.84 13.96 13.43
CA ASP A 66 -3.90 14.18 14.87
C ASP A 66 -3.28 13.03 15.67
N LEU A 67 -2.80 12.00 14.99
CA LEU A 67 -2.16 10.83 15.58
C LEU A 67 -0.70 10.79 15.17
N ASP A 68 0.16 10.34 16.08
CA ASP A 68 1.60 10.21 15.83
C ASP A 68 1.91 8.79 15.36
N ILE A 69 1.60 8.50 14.10
CA ILE A 69 1.82 7.19 13.49
C ILE A 69 3.14 7.22 12.72
N PRO A 70 4.11 6.36 13.06
CA PRO A 70 5.38 6.34 12.36
C PRO A 70 5.25 5.92 10.90
N VAL A 71 6.15 6.41 10.07
CA VAL A 71 6.27 6.06 8.64
C VAL A 71 7.62 5.43 8.41
N LEU A 72 7.63 4.23 7.84
CA LEU A 72 8.84 3.53 7.44
C LEU A 72 8.92 3.43 5.92
N ILE A 73 10.05 3.82 5.35
CA ILE A 73 10.31 3.62 3.92
C ILE A 73 10.93 2.24 3.75
N CYS A 74 10.33 1.44 2.85
CA CYS A 74 10.81 0.10 2.55
C CYS A 74 11.32 0.05 1.11
N ASP A 75 12.59 -0.32 0.92
CA ASP A 75 13.19 -0.44 -0.41
C ASP A 75 12.99 -1.82 -1.05
N LYS A 76 12.15 -2.67 -0.45
CA LYS A 76 11.82 -4.01 -0.94
C LYS A 76 10.45 -4.08 -1.62
N ILE A 77 9.78 -2.95 -1.81
CA ILE A 77 8.43 -2.89 -2.37
C ILE A 77 8.31 -1.94 -3.57
N LYS A 78 9.38 -1.82 -4.35
CA LYS A 78 9.33 -1.17 -5.67
C LYS A 78 8.60 -2.07 -6.66
N PRO A 79 8.14 -1.55 -7.82
CA PRO A 79 7.18 -2.26 -8.69
C PRO A 79 7.52 -3.71 -9.03
N GLU A 80 8.78 -3.99 -9.35
CA GLU A 80 9.22 -5.32 -9.79
C GLU A 80 10.06 -6.06 -8.75
N ASP A 81 10.04 -5.61 -7.49
CA ASP A 81 10.75 -6.27 -6.41
C ASP A 81 10.13 -7.63 -6.11
N ASP A 82 10.95 -8.56 -5.61
CA ASP A 82 10.50 -9.89 -5.21
C ASP A 82 9.70 -9.81 -3.90
N ALA A 83 8.45 -10.22 -3.95
CA ALA A 83 7.54 -10.21 -2.81
C ALA A 83 8.06 -11.01 -1.61
N LYS A 84 8.89 -12.02 -1.84
CA LYS A 84 9.50 -12.81 -0.76
C LYS A 84 10.28 -11.93 0.20
N PHE A 85 11.09 -11.01 -0.32
CA PHE A 85 11.89 -10.12 0.51
C PHE A 85 11.03 -9.06 1.21
N ALA A 86 9.96 -8.60 0.55
CA ALA A 86 8.99 -7.69 1.16
C ALA A 86 8.30 -8.33 2.37
N ILE A 87 7.84 -9.57 2.22
CA ILE A 87 7.17 -10.31 3.29
C ILE A 87 8.14 -10.56 4.45
N ASP A 88 9.37 -10.96 4.16
CA ASP A 88 10.39 -11.16 5.17
C ASP A 88 10.64 -9.86 5.96
N TRP A 89 10.78 -8.75 5.26
CA TRP A 89 10.97 -7.43 5.88
C TRP A 89 9.78 -7.05 6.77
N LEU A 90 8.55 -7.21 6.26
CA LEU A 90 7.33 -6.90 7.02
C LEU A 90 7.16 -7.78 8.25
N SER A 91 7.55 -9.06 8.16
CA SER A 91 7.40 -10.03 9.25
C SER A 91 8.23 -9.69 10.48
N GLN A 92 9.26 -8.86 10.32
CA GLN A 92 10.18 -8.49 11.41
C GLN A 92 9.74 -7.21 12.13
N LEU A 93 8.68 -6.54 11.67
CA LEU A 93 8.21 -5.30 12.27
C LEU A 93 7.49 -5.56 13.60
N PRO A 94 7.75 -4.73 14.63
CA PRO A 94 7.09 -4.87 15.93
C PRO A 94 5.73 -4.15 15.97
N TYR A 95 4.94 -4.28 14.90
CA TYR A 95 3.65 -3.62 14.76
C TYR A 95 2.57 -4.64 14.38
N GLU A 96 1.36 -4.44 14.88
CA GLU A 96 0.23 -5.33 14.60
C GLU A 96 -0.60 -4.87 13.40
N ARG A 97 -0.81 -3.55 13.26
CA ARG A 97 -1.69 -2.98 12.24
C ARG A 97 -0.88 -2.15 11.26
N ILE A 98 -0.47 -2.80 10.18
CA ILE A 98 0.44 -2.23 9.19
C ILE A 98 -0.35 -1.83 7.95
N VAL A 99 -0.19 -0.59 7.49
CA VAL A 99 -0.70 -0.12 6.20
C VAL A 99 0.49 0.07 5.26
N VAL A 100 0.49 -0.68 4.17
CA VAL A 100 1.57 -0.65 3.16
C VAL A 100 1.08 0.02 1.90
N VAL A 101 1.80 1.02 1.41
CA VAL A 101 1.48 1.70 0.14
C VAL A 101 2.60 1.43 -0.85
N CYS A 102 2.28 0.76 -1.94
CA CYS A 102 3.26 0.39 -2.96
C CYS A 102 2.65 0.25 -4.35
N HIS A 103 3.06 -0.71 -5.15
CA HIS A 103 2.87 -0.74 -6.60
C HIS A 103 2.42 -2.10 -7.11
N MET A 104 1.72 -2.12 -8.23
CA MET A 104 1.73 -3.27 -9.10
C MET A 104 3.17 -3.41 -9.69
N ASN A 105 3.77 -4.55 -9.86
CA ASN A 105 3.19 -5.89 -9.65
C ASN A 105 3.45 -6.43 -8.24
N VAL A 106 4.40 -5.85 -7.49
CA VAL A 106 4.85 -6.39 -6.20
C VAL A 106 3.68 -6.58 -5.22
N ILE A 107 2.72 -5.64 -5.18
CA ILE A 107 1.59 -5.72 -4.23
C ILE A 107 0.73 -6.95 -4.45
N ALA A 108 0.47 -7.31 -5.71
CA ALA A 108 -0.34 -8.48 -6.04
C ALA A 108 0.43 -9.78 -5.75
N HIS A 109 1.75 -9.78 -5.92
CA HIS A 109 2.58 -10.92 -5.55
C HIS A 109 2.68 -11.07 -4.02
N ILE A 110 2.72 -9.97 -3.28
CA ILE A 110 2.66 -10.02 -1.81
C ILE A 110 1.34 -10.68 -1.39
N ALA A 111 0.21 -10.21 -1.93
CA ALA A 111 -1.11 -10.78 -1.61
C ALA A 111 -1.19 -12.27 -1.98
N GLU A 112 -0.68 -12.64 -3.14
CA GLU A 112 -0.62 -14.03 -3.60
C GLU A 112 0.11 -14.93 -2.60
N GLN A 113 1.28 -14.51 -2.16
CA GLN A 113 2.08 -15.28 -1.21
C GLN A 113 1.45 -15.32 0.19
N LEU A 114 0.91 -14.20 0.66
CA LEU A 114 0.29 -14.12 1.99
C LEU A 114 -0.95 -15.02 2.10
N THR A 115 -1.77 -15.09 1.05
CA THR A 115 -3.03 -15.85 1.06
C THR A 115 -2.89 -17.28 0.55
N GLY A 116 -1.89 -17.55 -0.29
CA GLY A 116 -1.78 -18.82 -1.02
C GLY A 116 -2.76 -18.91 -2.19
N GLU A 117 -3.47 -17.83 -2.50
CA GLU A 117 -4.36 -17.75 -3.65
C GLU A 117 -3.61 -17.23 -4.88
N TYR A 118 -4.25 -17.30 -6.06
CA TYR A 118 -3.60 -16.91 -7.31
C TYR A 118 -3.46 -15.38 -7.41
N PHE A 119 -2.61 -14.96 -8.34
CA PHE A 119 -2.34 -13.55 -8.62
C PHE A 119 -3.63 -12.82 -9.00
N ASN A 120 -3.93 -11.73 -8.30
CA ASN A 120 -5.13 -10.92 -8.52
C ASN A 120 -4.73 -9.43 -8.49
N PRO A 121 -4.69 -8.75 -9.66
CA PRO A 121 -4.23 -7.36 -9.75
C PRO A 121 -5.05 -6.40 -8.89
N PHE A 122 -4.38 -5.38 -8.36
CA PHE A 122 -5.02 -4.27 -7.67
C PHE A 122 -5.38 -3.17 -8.66
N ALA A 123 -6.56 -2.57 -8.49
CA ALA A 123 -6.91 -1.32 -9.16
C ALA A 123 -6.12 -0.16 -8.54
N LEU A 124 -6.09 0.99 -9.22
CA LEU A 124 -5.43 2.19 -8.69
C LEU A 124 -6.04 2.61 -7.36
N ALA A 125 -5.19 2.87 -6.39
CA ALA A 125 -5.53 3.22 -5.00
C ALA A 125 -6.45 2.19 -4.29
N GLU A 126 -6.57 1.00 -4.82
CA GLU A 126 -7.31 -0.08 -4.16
C GLU A 126 -6.63 -0.44 -2.84
N ALA A 127 -7.45 -0.61 -1.79
CA ALA A 127 -7.02 -1.08 -0.49
C ALA A 127 -7.64 -2.45 -0.22
N ARG A 128 -6.83 -3.40 0.27
CA ARG A 128 -7.29 -4.72 0.72
C ARG A 128 -6.80 -4.99 2.13
N ILE A 129 -7.72 -5.38 2.99
CA ILE A 129 -7.42 -5.68 4.39
C ILE A 129 -7.28 -7.18 4.56
N TYR A 130 -6.17 -7.59 5.17
CA TYR A 130 -5.86 -8.98 5.48
C TYR A 130 -5.71 -9.17 6.98
N GLU A 131 -6.13 -10.35 7.46
CA GLU A 131 -5.91 -10.76 8.85
C GLU A 131 -5.07 -12.02 8.86
N GLN A 132 -4.14 -12.09 9.80
CA GLN A 132 -3.24 -13.22 10.00
C GLN A 132 -2.71 -13.24 11.43
N ALA A 133 -2.39 -14.43 11.91
CA ALA A 133 -1.72 -14.57 13.22
C ALA A 133 -0.29 -14.05 13.14
N VAL A 134 0.41 -14.36 12.05
CA VAL A 134 1.74 -13.85 11.73
C VAL A 134 1.83 -13.56 10.23
N ILE A 135 2.74 -12.68 9.85
CA ILE A 135 2.99 -12.37 8.44
C ILE A 135 3.91 -13.45 7.87
N ALA A 136 3.33 -14.38 7.12
CA ALA A 136 4.03 -15.50 6.50
C ALA A 136 3.20 -16.08 5.36
N ASN A 137 3.83 -16.88 4.50
CA ASN A 137 3.16 -17.46 3.34
C ASN A 137 1.95 -18.31 3.73
N GLY A 138 0.82 -18.07 3.06
CA GLY A 138 -0.39 -18.86 3.21
C GLY A 138 -1.19 -18.65 4.48
N LEU A 139 -0.82 -17.70 5.32
CA LEU A 139 -1.44 -17.50 6.63
C LEU A 139 -2.41 -16.33 6.70
N SER A 140 -2.54 -15.54 5.62
CA SER A 140 -3.43 -14.38 5.59
C SER A 140 -4.76 -14.69 4.95
N THR A 141 -5.82 -14.06 5.46
CA THR A 141 -7.17 -14.09 4.88
C THR A 141 -7.60 -12.68 4.54
N GLN A 142 -8.06 -12.47 3.30
CA GLN A 142 -8.60 -11.18 2.91
C GLN A 142 -9.98 -10.98 3.55
N LYS A 143 -10.18 -9.85 4.22
CA LYS A 143 -11.43 -9.52 4.92
C LYS A 143 -12.27 -8.48 4.19
N LYS A 144 -11.63 -7.44 3.63
CA LYS A 144 -12.32 -6.34 2.95
C LYS A 144 -11.47 -5.82 1.81
N ALA A 145 -12.13 -5.21 0.83
CA ALA A 145 -11.48 -4.50 -0.26
C ALA A 145 -12.28 -3.25 -0.60
N PHE A 146 -11.59 -2.23 -1.10
CA PHE A 146 -12.17 -0.97 -1.52
C PHE A 146 -11.46 -0.45 -2.76
N VAL A 147 -12.24 -0.09 -3.77
CA VAL A 147 -11.75 0.55 -4.99
C VAL A 147 -12.39 1.93 -5.09
N PRO A 148 -11.60 3.02 -5.24
CA PRO A 148 -12.16 4.35 -5.42
C PRO A 148 -13.11 4.43 -6.62
N ALA A 149 -14.16 5.25 -6.50
CA ALA A 149 -15.13 5.44 -7.58
C ALA A 149 -14.64 6.41 -8.66
N VAL A 150 -13.64 7.23 -8.37
CA VAL A 150 -13.05 8.18 -9.33
C VAL A 150 -12.03 7.53 -10.24
#